data_b5ff152977a95f5a397507ccdb253562
#
_entry.id   b5ff152977a95f5a397507ccdb253562
#
_cell.length_a   1.000
_cell.length_b   1.000
_cell.length_c   1.000
_cell.angle_alpha   90.00
_cell.angle_beta   90.00
_cell.angle_gamma   90.00
#
_symmetry.space_group_name_H-M   'P 1'
#
loop_
_entity.id
_entity.type
_entity.pdbx_description
1 polymer ?
#
loop_
_entity_poly.entity_id
_entity_poly.type
_entity_poly.pdbx_seq_one_letter_code
_entity_poly.pdbx_strand_id
1 'polypeptide(L)'
;LQSPEYFNSSIWDTLSGEYYRSFKKKTDYFHIYDYWKWDEDEINSKLFELGWEEAIDTPTTWRIGDGTSAFYNYLYFTIAGFTEHDTFRSNQIREGIISREKALELVEIENRPRYQNIKWYLDAIALDYSEVINQVNLIKPLMSKFQK
;
A
#
# COMPACT_ATOMS: atom_id res chain seq x y z
N LEU A 1 -22.92 9.19 3.22
CA LEU A 1 -23.08 9.14 1.76
C LEU A 1 -22.95 10.56 1.20
N GLN A 2 -21.71 11.07 1.13
CA GLN A 2 -21.46 12.46 0.75
C GLN A 2 -20.99 12.61 -0.71
N SER A 3 -20.84 11.51 -1.43
CA SER A 3 -20.35 11.53 -2.82
C SER A 3 -21.24 10.64 -3.69
N PRO A 4 -22.21 11.23 -4.40
CA PRO A 4 -23.11 10.47 -5.28
C PRO A 4 -22.41 9.77 -6.43
N GLU A 5 -21.17 10.19 -6.78
CA GLU A 5 -20.35 9.57 -7.82
C GLU A 5 -19.97 8.12 -7.49
N TYR A 6 -19.97 7.74 -6.22
CA TYR A 6 -19.72 6.36 -5.79
C TYR A 6 -20.94 5.43 -5.93
N PHE A 7 -22.12 5.97 -6.26
CA PHE A 7 -23.29 5.17 -6.57
C PHE A 7 -23.29 4.75 -8.05
N ASN A 8 -22.43 3.82 -8.38
CA ASN A 8 -22.35 3.23 -9.70
C ASN A 8 -22.55 1.71 -9.63
N SER A 9 -22.55 1.03 -10.78
CA SER A 9 -22.78 -0.41 -10.86
C SER A 9 -21.80 -1.26 -10.03
N SER A 10 -20.58 -0.75 -9.74
CA SER A 10 -19.58 -1.48 -8.95
C SER A 10 -20.01 -1.67 -7.47
N ILE A 11 -20.87 -0.82 -6.95
CA ILE A 11 -21.45 -1.01 -5.61
C ILE A 11 -22.27 -2.30 -5.55
N TRP A 12 -23.03 -2.59 -6.61
CA TRP A 12 -23.82 -3.83 -6.67
C TRP A 12 -22.93 -5.07 -6.71
N ASP A 13 -21.79 -5.00 -7.41
CA ASP A 13 -20.83 -6.11 -7.45
C ASP A 13 -20.24 -6.38 -6.06
N THR A 14 -19.91 -5.32 -5.32
CA THR A 14 -19.39 -5.44 -3.96
C THR A 14 -20.47 -5.93 -2.98
N LEU A 15 -21.64 -5.29 -2.97
CA LEU A 15 -22.72 -5.63 -2.04
C LEU A 15 -23.29 -7.02 -2.31
N SER A 16 -23.43 -7.42 -3.58
CA SER A 16 -23.95 -8.76 -3.91
C SER A 16 -23.01 -9.87 -3.44
N GLY A 17 -21.69 -9.67 -3.57
CA GLY A 17 -20.67 -10.61 -3.09
C GLY A 17 -20.72 -10.77 -1.56
N GLU A 18 -20.82 -9.66 -0.82
CA GLU A 18 -20.91 -9.67 0.64
C GLU A 18 -22.24 -10.25 1.12
N TYR A 19 -23.34 -9.90 0.46
CA TYR A 19 -24.66 -10.46 0.75
C TYR A 19 -24.67 -11.99 0.57
N TYR A 20 -24.15 -12.47 -0.56
CA TYR A 20 -24.06 -13.90 -0.84
C TYR A 20 -23.16 -14.65 0.17
N ARG A 21 -22.02 -14.08 0.54
CA ARG A 21 -21.12 -14.64 1.57
C ARG A 21 -21.77 -14.71 2.95
N SER A 22 -22.64 -13.77 3.28
CA SER A 22 -23.31 -13.70 4.59
C SER A 22 -24.29 -14.84 4.81
N PHE A 23 -24.84 -15.44 3.74
CA PHE A 23 -25.81 -16.53 3.80
C PHE A 23 -25.20 -17.91 3.53
N LYS A 24 -23.98 -17.99 3.03
CA LYS A 24 -23.31 -19.26 2.85
C LYS A 24 -22.61 -19.73 4.12
N LYS A 25 -22.62 -21.07 4.33
CA LYS A 25 -21.74 -21.68 5.33
C LYS A 25 -20.31 -21.25 5.00
N LYS A 26 -19.66 -20.59 5.96
CA LYS A 26 -18.25 -20.21 5.82
C LYS A 26 -17.43 -21.49 5.64
N THR A 27 -16.65 -21.53 4.57
CA THR A 27 -15.57 -22.51 4.45
C THR A 27 -14.52 -22.19 5.50
N ASP A 28 -13.85 -23.21 6.02
CA ASP A 28 -12.74 -23.00 6.95
C ASP A 28 -11.65 -22.20 6.22
N TYR A 29 -11.38 -21.01 6.73
CA TYR A 29 -10.28 -20.16 6.29
C TYR A 29 -9.08 -20.41 7.20
N PHE A 30 -8.01 -20.88 6.60
CA PHE A 30 -6.72 -21.00 7.28
C PHE A 30 -5.85 -19.83 6.89
N HIS A 31 -5.51 -18.99 7.84
CA HIS A 31 -4.53 -17.96 7.66
C HIS A 31 -3.16 -18.59 7.84
N ILE A 32 -2.39 -18.71 6.78
CA ILE A 32 -1.09 -19.41 6.81
C ILE A 32 -0.14 -18.81 7.84
N TYR A 33 -0.24 -17.50 8.07
CA TYR A 33 0.60 -16.77 9.03
C TYR A 33 0.20 -16.97 10.50
N ASP A 34 -0.92 -17.64 10.79
CA ASP A 34 -1.23 -18.14 12.13
C ASP A 34 -0.33 -19.34 12.51
N TYR A 35 0.21 -20.02 11.50
CA TYR A 35 1.04 -21.22 11.63
C TYR A 35 2.49 -20.98 11.21
N TRP A 36 2.73 -20.03 10.36
CA TRP A 36 4.03 -19.70 9.77
C TRP A 36 4.39 -18.26 10.03
N LYS A 37 5.52 -18.04 10.69
CA LYS A 37 5.97 -16.69 10.95
C LYS A 37 6.37 -15.99 9.65
N TRP A 38 5.93 -14.76 9.47
CA TRP A 38 6.43 -13.91 8.41
C TRP A 38 7.85 -13.44 8.76
N ASP A 39 8.82 -13.86 7.96
CA ASP A 39 10.21 -13.40 8.06
C ASP A 39 10.61 -12.78 6.72
N GLU A 40 10.86 -11.46 6.74
CA GLU A 40 11.14 -10.69 5.53
C GLU A 40 12.47 -11.09 4.90
N ASP A 41 13.50 -11.36 5.72
CA ASP A 41 14.83 -11.72 5.23
C ASP A 41 14.84 -13.12 4.61
N GLU A 42 14.13 -14.07 5.24
CA GLU A 42 13.99 -15.43 4.70
C GLU A 42 13.22 -15.41 3.36
N ILE A 43 12.12 -14.65 3.30
CA ILE A 43 11.31 -14.52 2.09
C ILE A 43 12.12 -13.89 0.97
N ASN A 44 12.81 -12.79 1.24
CA ASN A 44 13.64 -12.10 0.25
C ASN A 44 14.76 -13.01 -0.27
N SER A 45 15.43 -13.74 0.61
CA SER A 45 16.48 -14.68 0.21
C SER A 45 15.94 -15.75 -0.76
N LYS A 46 14.75 -16.28 -0.48
CA LYS A 46 14.11 -17.25 -1.37
C LYS A 46 13.63 -16.66 -2.69
N LEU A 47 13.14 -15.44 -2.68
CA LEU A 47 12.74 -14.73 -3.89
C LEU A 47 13.94 -14.49 -4.81
N PHE A 48 15.08 -14.06 -4.27
CA PHE A 48 16.32 -13.88 -5.05
C PHE A 48 16.84 -15.20 -5.63
N GLU A 49 16.79 -16.30 -4.87
CA GLU A 49 17.14 -17.63 -5.39
C GLU A 49 16.26 -18.04 -6.59
N LEU A 50 15.02 -17.58 -6.63
CA LEU A 50 14.08 -17.82 -7.72
C LEU A 50 14.23 -16.85 -8.90
N GLY A 51 15.19 -15.93 -8.83
CA GLY A 51 15.46 -14.96 -9.89
C GLY A 51 14.56 -13.73 -9.86
N TRP A 52 13.93 -13.44 -8.70
CA TRP A 52 13.16 -12.22 -8.54
C TRP A 52 14.10 -11.01 -8.36
N GLU A 53 13.76 -9.91 -8.98
CA GLU A 53 14.53 -8.67 -8.95
C GLU A 53 13.79 -7.59 -8.17
N GLU A 54 14.51 -6.89 -7.31
CA GLU A 54 13.94 -5.74 -6.59
C GLU A 54 13.86 -4.49 -7.48
N ALA A 55 13.00 -3.56 -7.13
CA ALA A 55 12.91 -2.29 -7.83
C ALA A 55 14.15 -1.43 -7.54
N ILE A 56 14.62 -0.70 -8.56
CA ILE A 56 15.84 0.11 -8.51
C ILE A 56 15.69 1.30 -7.55
N ASP A 57 14.48 1.80 -7.37
CA ASP A 57 14.17 3.03 -6.66
C ASP A 57 13.62 2.84 -5.23
N THR A 58 13.71 1.62 -4.70
CA THR A 58 13.34 1.34 -3.31
C THR A 58 14.26 0.27 -2.71
N PRO A 59 14.64 0.42 -1.43
CA PRO A 59 15.37 -0.63 -0.71
C PRO A 59 14.45 -1.74 -0.18
N THR A 60 13.13 -1.59 -0.30
CA THR A 60 12.15 -2.60 0.11
C THR A 60 11.70 -3.42 -1.07
N THR A 61 11.65 -4.71 -0.85
CA THR A 61 11.40 -5.70 -1.91
C THR A 61 9.98 -6.23 -1.91
N TRP A 62 9.27 -6.19 -0.81
CA TRP A 62 7.98 -6.84 -0.64
C TRP A 62 6.80 -6.15 -1.35
N ARG A 63 6.97 -4.88 -1.75
CA ARG A 63 5.95 -4.09 -2.46
C ARG A 63 6.48 -3.54 -3.77
N ILE A 64 6.90 -4.42 -4.63
CA ILE A 64 7.20 -4.05 -6.01
C ILE A 64 6.00 -4.41 -6.84
N GLY A 65 5.49 -3.49 -7.49
CA GLY A 65 4.37 -3.72 -8.36
C GLY A 65 4.58 -3.08 -9.71
N ASP A 66 3.51 -2.98 -10.40
CA ASP A 66 3.31 -2.36 -11.69
C ASP A 66 3.29 -0.81 -11.63
N GLY A 67 3.83 -0.20 -10.58
CA GLY A 67 3.79 1.24 -10.34
C GLY A 67 2.56 1.73 -9.58
N THR A 68 1.49 0.94 -9.51
CA THR A 68 0.26 1.28 -8.75
C THR A 68 0.60 1.53 -7.29
N SER A 69 1.42 0.67 -6.69
CA SER A 69 1.84 0.79 -5.30
C SER A 69 2.59 2.10 -5.02
N ALA A 70 3.48 2.52 -5.92
CA ALA A 70 4.21 3.78 -5.77
C ALA A 70 3.26 4.99 -5.79
N PHE A 71 2.31 5.01 -6.73
CA PHE A 71 1.33 6.08 -6.84
C PHE A 71 0.34 6.09 -5.67
N TYR A 72 -0.14 4.94 -5.27
CA TYR A 72 -1.03 4.76 -4.13
C TYR A 72 -0.39 5.27 -2.82
N ASN A 73 0.84 4.88 -2.53
CA ASN A 73 1.57 5.35 -1.36
C ASN A 73 1.84 6.85 -1.40
N TYR A 74 2.11 7.42 -2.58
CA TYR A 74 2.22 8.86 -2.75
C TYR A 74 0.92 9.59 -2.40
N LEU A 75 -0.24 9.07 -2.85
CA LEU A 75 -1.55 9.60 -2.49
C LEU A 75 -1.79 9.55 -0.98
N TYR A 76 -1.55 8.40 -0.36
CA TYR A 76 -1.74 8.23 1.08
C TYR A 76 -0.84 9.16 1.87
N PHE A 77 0.44 9.23 1.53
CA PHE A 77 1.37 10.11 2.22
C PHE A 77 0.97 11.58 2.10
N THR A 78 0.59 12.02 0.91
CA THR A 78 0.20 13.42 0.67
C THR A 78 -1.10 13.78 1.40
N ILE A 79 -2.08 12.89 1.43
CA ILE A 79 -3.42 13.19 1.98
C ILE A 79 -3.50 12.87 3.47
N ALA A 80 -2.95 11.74 3.90
CA ALA A 80 -3.10 11.21 5.26
C ALA A 80 -1.83 11.34 6.11
N GLY A 81 -0.66 11.55 5.51
CA GLY A 81 0.62 11.67 6.20
C GLY A 81 1.23 10.34 6.64
N PHE A 82 0.72 9.22 6.13
CA PHE A 82 1.26 7.88 6.34
C PHE A 82 1.04 7.02 5.10
N THR A 83 1.71 5.88 5.02
CA THR A 83 1.57 4.92 3.92
C THR A 83 1.27 3.51 4.46
N GLU A 84 1.15 2.55 3.56
CA GLU A 84 1.04 1.14 3.95
C GLU A 84 2.31 0.62 4.61
N HIS A 85 3.48 1.22 4.35
CA HIS A 85 4.72 0.88 5.04
C HIS A 85 4.64 1.16 6.54
N ASP A 86 4.05 2.29 6.95
CA ASP A 86 3.80 2.60 8.37
C ASP A 86 2.97 1.50 9.03
N THR A 87 1.92 1.03 8.35
CA THR A 87 1.06 -0.04 8.86
C THR A 87 1.82 -1.35 8.98
N PHE A 88 2.61 -1.70 7.96
CA PHE A 88 3.40 -2.93 7.94
C PHE A 88 4.45 -2.92 9.05
N ARG A 89 5.25 -1.86 9.18
CA ARG A 89 6.28 -1.75 10.22
C ARG A 89 5.66 -1.72 11.62
N SER A 90 4.49 -1.09 11.77
CA SER A 90 3.72 -1.11 13.02
C SER A 90 3.28 -2.52 13.42
N ASN A 91 2.90 -3.37 12.46
CA ASN A 91 2.60 -4.78 12.70
C ASN A 91 3.84 -5.54 13.18
N GLN A 92 4.97 -5.36 12.51
CA GLN A 92 6.23 -6.00 12.91
C GLN A 92 6.67 -5.62 14.33
N ILE A 93 6.44 -4.36 14.76
CA ILE A 93 6.69 -3.94 16.14
C ILE A 93 5.78 -4.70 17.11
N ARG A 94 4.48 -4.79 16.81
CA ARG A 94 3.51 -5.49 17.66
C ARG A 94 3.81 -6.98 17.81
N GLU A 95 4.35 -7.58 16.76
CA GLU A 95 4.75 -8.98 16.72
C GLU A 95 6.16 -9.20 17.31
N GLY A 96 6.86 -8.14 17.72
CA GLY A 96 8.20 -8.22 18.30
C GLY A 96 9.29 -8.63 17.30
N ILE A 97 9.05 -8.43 15.98
CA ILE A 97 9.99 -8.77 14.92
C ILE A 97 11.11 -7.73 14.82
N ILE A 98 10.75 -6.44 14.91
CA ILE A 98 11.71 -5.34 14.87
C ILE A 98 11.46 -4.36 16.02
N SER A 99 12.49 -3.58 16.39
CA SER A 99 12.33 -2.51 17.35
C SER A 99 11.60 -1.30 16.74
N ARG A 100 11.04 -0.44 17.59
CA ARG A 100 10.40 0.80 17.15
C ARG A 100 11.39 1.72 16.44
N GLU A 101 12.61 1.84 16.95
CA GLU A 101 13.67 2.66 16.36
C GLU A 101 13.98 2.20 14.95
N LYS A 102 14.16 0.89 14.76
CA LYS A 102 14.41 0.30 13.45
C LYS A 102 13.23 0.52 12.49
N ALA A 103 12.00 0.38 12.97
CA ALA A 103 10.82 0.66 12.16
C ALA A 103 10.75 2.11 11.68
N LEU A 104 11.08 3.08 12.54
CA LEU A 104 11.09 4.50 12.17
C LEU A 104 12.15 4.81 11.11
N GLU A 105 13.35 4.23 11.22
CA GLU A 105 14.40 4.36 10.18
C GLU A 105 13.92 3.84 8.83
N LEU A 106 13.28 2.66 8.82
CA LEU A 106 12.76 2.05 7.60
C LEU A 106 11.66 2.90 6.96
N VAL A 107 10.68 3.33 7.75
CA VAL A 107 9.55 4.15 7.26
C VAL A 107 10.03 5.49 6.69
N GLU A 108 11.04 6.11 7.26
CA GLU A 108 11.61 7.35 6.71
C GLU A 108 12.16 7.16 5.27
N ILE A 109 12.72 6.00 5.00
CA ILE A 109 13.24 5.65 3.67
C ILE A 109 12.09 5.25 2.74
N GLU A 110 11.21 4.36 3.22
CA GLU A 110 10.14 3.73 2.45
C GLU A 110 9.05 4.72 2.03
N ASN A 111 8.79 5.75 2.83
CA ASN A 111 7.80 6.79 2.52
C ASN A 111 8.30 7.83 1.51
N ARG A 112 9.55 7.75 1.05
CA ARG A 112 10.03 8.64 0.01
C ARG A 112 9.30 8.40 -1.30
N PRO A 113 8.77 9.46 -1.95
CA PRO A 113 8.06 9.29 -3.20
C PRO A 113 8.94 8.70 -4.31
N ARG A 114 8.44 7.68 -4.97
CA ARG A 114 9.09 6.96 -6.05
C ARG A 114 8.67 7.56 -7.40
N TYR A 115 9.12 8.77 -7.68
CA TYR A 115 8.65 9.57 -8.81
C TYR A 115 8.86 8.91 -10.18
N GLN A 116 9.95 8.17 -10.37
CA GLN A 116 10.21 7.49 -11.64
C GLN A 116 9.18 6.37 -11.88
N ASN A 117 8.85 5.62 -10.85
CA ASN A 117 7.87 4.54 -10.93
C ASN A 117 6.45 5.09 -11.10
N ILE A 118 6.12 6.17 -10.37
CA ILE A 118 4.85 6.89 -10.53
C ILE A 118 4.69 7.40 -11.97
N LYS A 119 5.74 8.01 -12.52
CA LYS A 119 5.73 8.51 -13.89
C LYS A 119 5.50 7.37 -14.90
N TRP A 120 6.25 6.29 -14.77
CA TRP A 120 6.08 5.12 -15.61
C TRP A 120 4.64 4.58 -15.57
N TYR A 121 4.06 4.48 -14.37
CA TYR A 121 2.68 4.02 -14.20
C TYR A 121 1.67 4.96 -14.86
N LEU A 122 1.78 6.26 -14.64
CA LEU A 122 0.87 7.24 -15.23
C LEU A 122 0.99 7.27 -16.76
N ASP A 123 2.19 7.20 -17.30
CA ASP A 123 2.42 7.08 -18.75
C ASP A 123 1.76 5.80 -19.31
N ALA A 124 1.87 4.67 -18.59
CA ALA A 124 1.27 3.40 -19.02
C ALA A 124 -0.26 3.42 -19.11
N ILE A 125 -0.91 4.25 -18.28
CA ILE A 125 -2.38 4.45 -18.29
C ILE A 125 -2.81 5.71 -19.06
N ALA A 126 -1.88 6.31 -19.83
CA ALA A 126 -2.10 7.49 -20.67
C ALA A 126 -2.59 8.74 -19.90
N LEU A 127 -2.08 8.96 -18.70
CA LEU A 127 -2.31 10.17 -17.91
C LEU A 127 -1.05 11.05 -17.88
N ASP A 128 -1.25 12.37 -17.94
CA ASP A 128 -0.15 13.34 -17.82
C ASP A 128 0.36 13.38 -16.39
N TYR A 129 1.64 13.06 -16.20
CA TYR A 129 2.28 13.01 -14.90
C TYR A 129 2.19 14.36 -14.15
N SER A 130 2.48 15.47 -14.84
CA SER A 130 2.53 16.78 -14.20
C SER A 130 1.14 17.25 -13.77
N GLU A 131 0.14 16.99 -14.60
CA GLU A 131 -1.25 17.29 -14.29
C GLU A 131 -1.72 16.50 -13.06
N VAL A 132 -1.52 15.18 -13.06
CA VAL A 132 -1.94 14.31 -11.95
C VAL A 132 -1.24 14.68 -10.64
N ILE A 133 0.07 14.87 -10.66
CA ILE A 133 0.82 15.24 -9.45
C ILE A 133 0.37 16.61 -8.92
N ASN A 134 0.12 17.57 -9.80
CA ASN A 134 -0.42 18.88 -9.40
C ASN A 134 -1.80 18.73 -8.74
N GLN A 135 -2.69 17.93 -9.32
CA GLN A 135 -4.02 17.68 -8.75
C GLN A 135 -3.93 17.01 -7.37
N VAL A 136 -3.06 16.01 -7.21
CA VAL A 136 -2.83 15.35 -5.91
C VAL A 136 -2.36 16.35 -4.87
N ASN A 137 -1.41 17.23 -5.21
CA ASN A 137 -0.85 18.21 -4.30
C ASN A 137 -1.83 19.33 -3.91
N LEU A 138 -2.90 19.52 -4.67
CA LEU A 138 -3.98 20.45 -4.32
C LEU A 138 -4.98 19.84 -3.32
N ILE A 139 -4.96 18.54 -3.09
CA ILE A 139 -5.84 17.88 -2.14
C ILE A 139 -5.47 18.31 -0.72
N LYS A 140 -6.46 18.79 0.00
CA LYS A 140 -6.24 19.22 1.39
C LYS A 140 -5.93 18.03 2.29
N PRO A 141 -4.80 18.03 3.02
CA PRO A 141 -4.47 16.95 3.94
C PRO A 141 -5.54 16.73 5.00
N LEU A 142 -5.88 15.47 5.28
CA LEU A 142 -6.87 15.10 6.29
C LEU A 142 -6.50 15.58 7.69
N MET A 143 -5.20 15.59 8.00
CA MET A 143 -4.64 15.92 9.31
C MET A 143 -4.22 17.38 9.44
N SER A 144 -4.57 18.26 8.51
CA SER A 144 -4.19 19.68 8.53
C SER A 144 -4.66 20.44 9.78
N LYS A 145 -5.59 19.88 10.56
CA LYS A 145 -6.06 20.44 11.83
C LYS A 145 -5.15 20.14 13.03
N PHE A 146 -4.21 19.22 12.89
CA PHE A 146 -3.33 18.77 13.97
C PHE A 146 -1.86 19.20 13.80
N GLN A 147 -1.52 19.83 12.69
CA GLN A 147 -0.23 20.50 12.53
C GLN A 147 -0.31 21.87 13.21
N LYS A 148 0.08 21.92 14.49
CA LYS A 148 0.43 23.13 15.21
C LYS A 148 1.91 23.14 15.46
#